data_4ff0bd477d6ea805296668cb148941c2
#
_entry.id   4ff0bd477d6ea805296668cb148941c2
#
_cell.length_a   1.000
_cell.length_b   1.000
_cell.length_c   1.000
_cell.angle_alpha   90.00
_cell.angle_beta   90.00
_cell.angle_gamma   90.00
#
_symmetry.space_group_name_H-M   'P 1'
#
loop_
_entity.id
_entity.type
_entity.pdbx_description
1 polymer ?
#
loop_
_entity_poly.entity_id
_entity_poly.type
_entity_poly.pdbx_seq_one_letter_code
_entity_poly.pdbx_strand_id
1 'polypeptide(L)'
;HLDFRRQRQMCIRDRSSTIYRTFKDKEVNKEHLTINLTGSAGQSLGAFAIKGLKINLYGDSNDYVGKGLSGATISIRPHKNSNLVTNENTIIGNTVLYGATSGELYAAGQAGERFAVRNSGAITVVEGCGSNGCEYMTGGTVVVLGKTGDNFGAGMTGGMAFIYDEDKKFNQRVNAETLIFDTIASEYWTNELNQIILSHYQNTGSLHAKSILDNWETEIQKFIHVCPKEIVNILPQPLGFKDQLKKVN
;
A
#
# COMPACT_ATOMS: atom_id res chain seq x y z
N HIS A 1 28.96 0.43 -11.41
CA HIS A 1 27.84 0.46 -10.45
C HIS A 1 26.47 0.64 -11.09
N LEU A 2 26.35 1.35 -12.20
CA LEU A 2 25.09 1.55 -12.94
C LEU A 2 24.61 0.25 -13.64
N ASP A 3 25.51 -0.61 -14.08
CA ASP A 3 25.17 -1.86 -14.77
C ASP A 3 24.51 -2.89 -13.85
N PHE A 4 24.94 -2.98 -12.59
CA PHE A 4 24.34 -3.90 -11.62
C PHE A 4 22.88 -3.55 -11.28
N ARG A 5 22.51 -2.26 -11.25
CA ARG A 5 21.15 -1.85 -10.98
C ARG A 5 20.22 -2.15 -12.17
N ARG A 6 20.66 -1.87 -13.39
CA ARG A 6 19.90 -2.21 -14.61
C ARG A 6 19.74 -3.72 -14.78
N GLN A 7 20.78 -4.51 -14.49
CA GLN A 7 20.72 -5.97 -14.53
C GLN A 7 19.71 -6.54 -13.54
N ARG A 8 19.61 -6.02 -12.31
CA ARG A 8 18.61 -6.49 -11.31
C ARG A 8 17.19 -6.26 -11.79
N GLN A 9 16.88 -5.10 -12.34
CA GLN A 9 15.56 -4.81 -12.91
C GLN A 9 15.23 -5.67 -14.12
N MET A 10 16.19 -5.87 -15.02
CA MET A 10 16.03 -6.80 -16.14
C MET A 10 15.75 -8.22 -15.64
N CYS A 11 16.49 -8.71 -14.65
CA CYS A 11 16.26 -10.04 -14.10
C CYS A 11 14.84 -10.22 -13.53
N ILE A 12 14.28 -9.22 -12.84
CA ILE A 12 12.91 -9.30 -12.31
C ILE A 12 11.88 -9.36 -13.47
N ARG A 13 12.03 -8.52 -14.49
CA ARG A 13 11.17 -8.55 -15.69
C ARG A 13 11.30 -9.87 -16.45
N ASP A 14 12.51 -10.39 -16.62
CA ASP A 14 12.75 -11.67 -17.26
C ASP A 14 12.16 -12.83 -16.48
N ARG A 15 12.20 -12.81 -15.15
CA ARG A 15 11.55 -13.81 -14.29
C ARG A 15 10.03 -13.73 -14.40
N SER A 16 9.44 -12.53 -14.39
CA SER A 16 8.01 -12.35 -14.63
C SER A 16 7.61 -12.90 -16.01
N SER A 17 8.37 -12.58 -17.06
CA SER A 17 8.14 -13.11 -18.41
C SER A 17 8.29 -14.63 -18.46
N THR A 18 9.28 -15.20 -17.78
CA THR A 18 9.48 -16.65 -17.71
C THR A 18 8.34 -17.34 -17.01
N ILE A 19 7.91 -16.85 -15.83
CA ILE A 19 6.75 -17.38 -15.10
C ILE A 19 5.52 -17.35 -16.00
N TYR A 20 5.22 -16.20 -16.63
CA TYR A 20 4.08 -16.07 -17.53
C TYR A 20 4.12 -17.09 -18.69
N ARG A 21 5.26 -17.22 -19.38
CA ARG A 21 5.42 -18.15 -20.50
C ARG A 21 5.31 -19.63 -20.09
N THR A 22 5.82 -19.96 -18.88
CA THR A 22 5.83 -21.34 -18.40
C THR A 22 4.46 -21.80 -17.93
N PHE A 23 3.75 -20.93 -17.22
CA PHE A 23 2.49 -21.30 -16.58
C PHE A 23 1.26 -20.85 -17.37
N LYS A 24 1.37 -19.79 -18.20
CA LYS A 24 0.26 -19.22 -18.98
C LYS A 24 -1.03 -19.13 -18.14
N ASP A 25 -2.02 -19.94 -18.46
CA ASP A 25 -3.32 -19.98 -17.82
C ASP A 25 -3.41 -21.00 -16.66
N LYS A 26 -2.30 -21.63 -16.28
CA LYS A 26 -2.27 -22.56 -15.14
C LYS A 26 -2.20 -21.78 -13.84
N GLU A 27 -2.79 -22.32 -12.78
CA GLU A 27 -2.66 -21.76 -11.45
C GLU A 27 -1.20 -21.75 -11.00
N VAL A 28 -0.70 -20.55 -10.72
CA VAL A 28 0.63 -20.33 -10.12
C VAL A 28 0.44 -20.05 -8.65
N ASN A 29 1.17 -20.75 -7.79
CA ASN A 29 1.20 -20.45 -6.36
C ASN A 29 1.63 -19.00 -6.15
N LYS A 30 1.01 -18.32 -5.17
CA LYS A 30 1.27 -16.89 -4.88
C LYS A 30 2.76 -16.56 -4.72
N GLU A 31 3.54 -17.48 -4.17
CA GLU A 31 4.97 -17.34 -3.89
C GLU A 31 5.79 -18.45 -4.57
N HIS A 32 5.58 -18.66 -5.88
CA HIS A 32 6.30 -19.69 -6.64
C HIS A 32 7.81 -19.45 -6.71
N LEU A 33 8.21 -18.18 -6.83
CA LEU A 33 9.60 -17.75 -6.81
C LEU A 33 9.79 -16.61 -5.82
N THR A 34 10.68 -16.80 -4.84
CA THR A 34 11.04 -15.75 -3.87
C THR A 34 12.44 -15.21 -4.18
N ILE A 35 12.53 -13.87 -4.28
CA ILE A 35 13.80 -13.14 -4.47
C ILE A 35 14.08 -12.33 -3.20
N ASN A 36 15.20 -12.62 -2.54
CA ASN A 36 15.68 -11.87 -1.40
C ASN A 36 16.79 -10.91 -1.82
N LEU A 37 16.64 -9.64 -1.54
CA LEU A 37 17.58 -8.57 -1.87
C LEU A 37 18.05 -7.87 -0.59
N THR A 38 19.27 -7.37 -0.60
CA THR A 38 19.84 -6.59 0.52
C THR A 38 20.52 -5.34 -0.02
N GLY A 39 20.31 -4.21 0.65
CA GLY A 39 20.85 -2.90 0.28
C GLY A 39 19.86 -2.06 -0.53
N SER A 40 20.33 -0.98 -1.16
CA SER A 40 19.52 -0.09 -1.98
C SER A 40 19.16 -0.71 -3.33
N ALA A 41 17.87 -0.89 -3.60
CA ALA A 41 17.42 -1.48 -4.86
C ALA A 41 17.36 -0.48 -6.03
N GLY A 42 17.32 0.81 -5.75
CA GLY A 42 17.20 1.87 -6.76
C GLY A 42 15.75 2.06 -7.23
N GLN A 43 15.57 2.56 -8.46
CA GLN A 43 14.25 2.87 -9.02
C GLN A 43 13.54 1.63 -9.59
N SER A 44 12.20 1.67 -9.59
CA SER A 44 11.31 0.71 -10.27
C SER A 44 11.49 -0.74 -9.80
N LEU A 45 11.82 -0.94 -8.52
CA LEU A 45 11.85 -2.30 -7.96
C LEU A 45 10.50 -2.98 -8.16
N GLY A 46 10.50 -4.20 -8.68
CA GLY A 46 9.29 -4.99 -8.90
C GLY A 46 8.34 -4.42 -9.97
N ALA A 47 8.81 -3.52 -10.84
CA ALA A 47 7.98 -3.02 -11.94
C ALA A 47 7.49 -4.17 -12.83
N PHE A 48 6.16 -4.19 -13.07
CA PHE A 48 5.46 -5.21 -13.84
C PHE A 48 5.62 -6.65 -13.30
N ALA A 49 5.86 -6.78 -12.00
CA ALA A 49 5.94 -8.09 -11.36
C ALA A 49 4.55 -8.74 -11.29
N ILE A 50 4.51 -10.03 -11.64
CA ILE A 50 3.27 -10.80 -11.79
C ILE A 50 3.05 -11.79 -10.65
N LYS A 51 1.85 -12.35 -10.56
CA LYS A 51 1.51 -13.45 -9.62
C LYS A 51 2.54 -14.58 -9.72
N GLY A 52 2.90 -15.14 -8.58
CA GLY A 52 3.93 -16.18 -8.44
C GLY A 52 5.31 -15.64 -8.05
N LEU A 53 5.50 -14.31 -8.06
CA LEU A 53 6.75 -13.69 -7.63
C LEU A 53 6.58 -13.01 -6.27
N LYS A 54 7.51 -13.32 -5.35
CA LYS A 54 7.70 -12.60 -4.09
C LYS A 54 9.06 -11.93 -4.08
N ILE A 55 9.11 -10.66 -3.72
CA ILE A 55 10.35 -9.87 -3.61
C ILE A 55 10.46 -9.36 -2.18
N ASN A 56 11.50 -9.78 -1.46
CA ASN A 56 11.83 -9.27 -0.15
C ASN A 56 13.08 -8.39 -0.26
N LEU A 57 12.97 -7.13 0.12
CA LEU A 57 14.08 -6.19 0.18
C LEU A 57 14.41 -5.83 1.64
N TYR A 58 15.63 -6.12 2.05
CA TYR A 58 16.21 -5.69 3.31
C TYR A 58 17.08 -4.45 3.06
N GLY A 59 16.46 -3.28 3.07
CA GLY A 59 17.10 -2.01 2.71
C GLY A 59 16.05 -0.99 2.26
N ASP A 60 16.38 -0.22 1.24
CA ASP A 60 15.56 0.87 0.71
C ASP A 60 15.40 0.78 -0.83
N SER A 61 14.44 1.51 -1.36
CA SER A 61 14.26 1.66 -2.81
C SER A 61 13.84 3.09 -3.14
N ASN A 62 14.16 3.53 -4.37
CA ASN A 62 13.80 4.86 -4.83
C ASN A 62 12.38 4.86 -5.44
N ASP A 63 12.15 5.70 -6.46
CA ASP A 63 10.84 5.91 -7.06
C ASP A 63 10.32 4.72 -7.86
N TYR A 64 9.00 4.72 -8.11
CA TYR A 64 8.28 3.77 -8.96
C TYR A 64 8.33 2.31 -8.52
N VAL A 65 8.47 2.04 -7.22
CA VAL A 65 8.34 0.67 -6.69
C VAL A 65 6.98 0.10 -7.05
N GLY A 66 6.95 -1.12 -7.58
CA GLY A 66 5.71 -1.79 -7.96
C GLY A 66 4.94 -1.11 -9.10
N LYS A 67 5.57 -0.28 -9.94
CA LYS A 67 4.92 0.29 -11.12
C LYS A 67 4.34 -0.82 -11.99
N GLY A 68 3.02 -0.75 -12.27
CA GLY A 68 2.34 -1.77 -13.07
C GLY A 68 2.33 -3.16 -12.43
N LEU A 69 2.38 -3.24 -11.10
CA LEU A 69 2.30 -4.50 -10.35
C LEU A 69 1.04 -5.28 -10.77
N SER A 70 1.20 -6.57 -11.05
CA SER A 70 0.15 -7.45 -11.56
C SER A 70 0.10 -8.79 -10.82
N GLY A 71 0.04 -8.75 -9.49
CA GLY A 71 -0.19 -9.93 -8.66
C GLY A 71 1.00 -10.44 -7.84
N ALA A 72 2.19 -9.84 -7.96
CA ALA A 72 3.32 -10.16 -7.09
C ALA A 72 3.14 -9.61 -5.68
N THR A 73 3.91 -10.16 -4.73
CA THR A 73 4.07 -9.61 -3.37
C THR A 73 5.44 -8.96 -3.24
N ILE A 74 5.47 -7.70 -2.81
CA ILE A 74 6.70 -6.95 -2.53
C ILE A 74 6.73 -6.58 -1.06
N SER A 75 7.80 -6.94 -0.36
CA SER A 75 8.03 -6.62 1.04
C SER A 75 9.35 -5.85 1.18
N ILE A 76 9.29 -4.68 1.81
CA ILE A 76 10.45 -3.80 2.02
C ILE A 76 10.54 -3.44 3.50
N ARG A 77 11.72 -3.64 4.06
CA ARG A 77 12.01 -3.29 5.44
C ARG A 77 13.46 -2.87 5.62
N PRO A 78 13.78 -2.06 6.63
CA PRO A 78 15.16 -1.73 6.93
C PRO A 78 16.03 -2.97 7.12
N HIS A 79 17.32 -2.83 6.86
CA HIS A 79 18.29 -3.89 7.16
C HIS A 79 18.26 -4.23 8.66
N LYS A 80 18.49 -5.51 9.01
CA LYS A 80 18.40 -6.00 10.40
C LYS A 80 19.27 -5.23 11.40
N ASN A 81 20.37 -4.66 10.93
CA ASN A 81 21.30 -3.87 11.76
C ASN A 81 20.99 -2.36 11.70
N SER A 82 19.87 -1.96 11.14
CA SER A 82 19.46 -0.57 11.08
C SER A 82 18.77 -0.18 12.38
N ASN A 83 19.11 0.98 12.91
CA ASN A 83 18.47 1.59 14.06
C ASN A 83 17.34 2.56 13.66
N LEU A 84 16.88 2.51 12.40
CA LEU A 84 15.82 3.38 11.90
C LEU A 84 14.49 3.07 12.60
N VAL A 85 13.83 4.12 13.09
CA VAL A 85 12.44 4.07 13.52
C VAL A 85 11.58 4.14 12.27
N THR A 86 10.88 3.07 11.95
CA THR A 86 10.30 2.85 10.63
C THR A 86 9.24 3.89 10.26
N ASN A 87 8.35 4.23 11.17
CA ASN A 87 7.30 5.24 10.97
C ASN A 87 7.80 6.70 10.94
N GLU A 88 9.09 6.94 11.16
CA GLU A 88 9.72 8.27 11.09
C GLU A 88 10.64 8.44 9.87
N ASN A 89 10.89 7.36 9.14
CA ASN A 89 11.88 7.36 8.06
C ASN A 89 11.31 6.87 6.74
N THR A 90 11.66 7.59 5.65
CA THR A 90 11.29 7.21 4.29
C THR A 90 12.14 6.04 3.81
N ILE A 91 11.50 4.96 3.37
CA ILE A 91 12.16 3.74 2.89
C ILE A 91 11.94 3.49 1.39
N ILE A 92 10.89 4.07 0.81
CA ILE A 92 10.58 4.02 -0.62
C ILE A 92 10.30 5.43 -1.14
N GLY A 93 10.68 5.68 -2.38
CA GLY A 93 10.56 7.01 -2.99
C GLY A 93 9.14 7.36 -3.45
N ASN A 94 9.05 8.15 -4.52
CA ASN A 94 7.81 8.71 -5.04
C ASN A 94 7.11 7.76 -6.02
N THR A 95 5.82 8.01 -6.27
CA THR A 95 5.03 7.41 -7.37
C THR A 95 5.01 5.87 -7.29
N VAL A 96 4.97 5.35 -6.08
CA VAL A 96 4.89 3.92 -5.79
C VAL A 96 3.56 3.36 -6.26
N LEU A 97 3.53 2.13 -6.80
CA LEU A 97 2.35 1.43 -7.33
C LEU A 97 1.65 2.13 -8.51
N TYR A 98 2.32 3.03 -9.23
CA TYR A 98 1.74 3.68 -10.39
C TYR A 98 1.13 2.68 -11.37
N GLY A 99 -0.18 2.74 -11.54
CA GLY A 99 -0.90 1.85 -12.47
C GLY A 99 -0.87 0.36 -12.08
N ALA A 100 -0.71 0.04 -10.79
CA ALA A 100 -0.80 -1.33 -10.30
C ALA A 100 -2.23 -1.85 -10.44
N THR A 101 -2.40 -3.08 -10.94
CA THR A 101 -3.71 -3.70 -11.19
C THR A 101 -4.07 -4.79 -10.19
N SER A 102 -3.08 -5.37 -9.52
CA SER A 102 -3.25 -6.40 -8.49
C SER A 102 -1.93 -6.66 -7.78
N GLY A 103 -1.95 -7.45 -6.70
CA GLY A 103 -0.78 -7.79 -5.92
C GLY A 103 -0.71 -7.04 -4.60
N GLU A 104 0.41 -7.18 -3.92
CA GLU A 104 0.59 -6.65 -2.57
C GLU A 104 1.93 -5.94 -2.42
N LEU A 105 1.93 -4.81 -1.71
CA LEU A 105 3.15 -4.11 -1.33
C LEU A 105 3.09 -3.73 0.15
N TYR A 106 4.10 -4.15 0.90
CA TYR A 106 4.27 -3.88 2.32
C TYR A 106 5.62 -3.21 2.56
N ALA A 107 5.62 -1.98 3.08
CA ALA A 107 6.84 -1.27 3.39
C ALA A 107 6.86 -0.80 4.85
N ALA A 108 7.77 -1.35 5.66
CA ALA A 108 8.03 -0.88 7.01
C ALA A 108 8.87 0.40 6.94
N GLY A 109 8.18 1.51 6.76
CA GLY A 109 8.69 2.85 6.59
C GLY A 109 7.75 3.71 5.78
N GLN A 110 8.10 4.99 5.64
CA GLN A 110 7.29 5.94 4.88
C GLN A 110 7.58 5.84 3.37
N ALA A 111 6.58 6.21 2.57
CA ALA A 111 6.70 6.46 1.14
C ALA A 111 6.84 7.96 0.86
N GLY A 112 7.44 8.29 -0.29
CA GLY A 112 7.47 9.65 -0.79
C GLY A 112 6.09 10.14 -1.30
N GLU A 113 6.11 11.13 -2.17
CA GLU A 113 4.90 11.72 -2.76
C GLU A 113 4.23 10.78 -3.77
N ARG A 114 2.92 11.01 -4.00
CA ARG A 114 2.12 10.29 -4.99
C ARG A 114 2.10 8.77 -4.77
N PHE A 115 2.10 8.37 -3.50
CA PHE A 115 1.94 6.97 -3.12
C PHE A 115 0.60 6.42 -3.60
N ALA A 116 0.60 5.23 -4.21
CA ALA A 116 -0.58 4.55 -4.78
C ALA A 116 -1.31 5.36 -5.88
N VAL A 117 -0.64 6.33 -6.54
CA VAL A 117 -1.21 7.07 -7.67
C VAL A 117 -1.65 6.11 -8.78
N ARG A 118 -2.90 6.26 -9.23
CA ARG A 118 -3.53 5.37 -10.24
C ARG A 118 -3.45 3.88 -9.90
N ASN A 119 -3.40 3.52 -8.61
CA ASN A 119 -3.61 2.14 -8.20
C ASN A 119 -5.04 1.73 -8.57
N SER A 120 -5.21 0.56 -9.20
CA SER A 120 -6.50 0.05 -9.63
C SER A 120 -6.86 -1.33 -9.06
N GLY A 121 -6.02 -1.90 -8.16
CA GLY A 121 -6.36 -3.20 -7.58
C GLY A 121 -5.35 -3.78 -6.59
N ALA A 122 -4.20 -3.15 -6.38
CA ALA A 122 -3.22 -3.65 -5.42
C ALA A 122 -3.60 -3.30 -3.98
N ILE A 123 -3.22 -4.18 -3.03
CA ILE A 123 -3.30 -3.94 -1.59
C ILE A 123 -1.93 -3.45 -1.11
N THR A 124 -1.91 -2.42 -0.29
CA THR A 124 -0.63 -1.89 0.18
C THR A 124 -0.70 -1.27 1.57
N VAL A 125 0.40 -1.41 2.30
CA VAL A 125 0.58 -0.80 3.62
C VAL A 125 1.93 -0.10 3.70
N VAL A 126 1.91 1.16 4.16
CA VAL A 126 3.10 1.96 4.50
C VAL A 126 2.90 2.65 5.86
N GLU A 127 3.97 3.15 6.44
CA GLU A 127 3.94 3.79 7.77
C GLU A 127 3.90 5.32 7.71
N GLY A 128 3.60 5.86 6.55
CA GLY A 128 3.41 7.27 6.25
C GLY A 128 3.60 7.52 4.76
N CYS A 129 3.11 8.65 4.24
CA CYS A 129 3.35 9.04 2.85
C CYS A 129 3.38 10.55 2.66
N GLY A 130 4.03 11.00 1.60
CA GLY A 130 4.05 12.40 1.17
C GLY A 130 2.71 12.86 0.59
N SER A 131 2.72 14.03 -0.03
CA SER A 131 1.54 14.66 -0.64
C SER A 131 1.00 13.87 -1.85
N ASN A 132 -0.27 14.07 -2.17
CA ASN A 132 -0.98 13.45 -3.30
C ASN A 132 -1.06 11.90 -3.21
N GLY A 133 -1.07 11.33 -2.01
CA GLY A 133 -1.34 9.90 -1.82
C GLY A 133 -2.70 9.51 -2.40
N CYS A 134 -2.81 8.35 -3.04
CA CYS A 134 -4.03 7.84 -3.69
C CYS A 134 -4.59 8.73 -4.82
N GLU A 135 -3.79 9.64 -5.38
CA GLU A 135 -4.22 10.51 -6.48
C GLU A 135 -4.66 9.67 -7.69
N TYR A 136 -5.88 9.93 -8.20
CA TYR A 136 -6.51 9.18 -9.31
C TYR A 136 -6.57 7.65 -9.10
N MET A 137 -6.62 7.19 -7.87
CA MET A 137 -6.82 5.78 -7.57
C MET A 137 -8.21 5.31 -8.01
N THR A 138 -8.29 4.15 -8.64
CA THR A 138 -9.52 3.58 -9.19
C THR A 138 -9.91 2.24 -8.59
N GLY A 139 -9.08 1.65 -7.73
CA GLY A 139 -9.35 0.36 -7.08
C GLY A 139 -8.23 -0.04 -6.13
N GLY A 140 -8.43 -1.16 -5.42
CA GLY A 140 -7.49 -1.66 -4.43
C GLY A 140 -7.71 -1.09 -3.03
N THR A 141 -6.81 -1.45 -2.11
CA THR A 141 -6.89 -1.02 -0.71
C THR A 141 -5.55 -0.48 -0.25
N VAL A 142 -5.57 0.71 0.33
CA VAL A 142 -4.38 1.40 0.83
C VAL A 142 -4.49 1.58 2.34
N VAL A 143 -3.44 1.23 3.07
CA VAL A 143 -3.33 1.48 4.51
C VAL A 143 -2.10 2.35 4.77
N VAL A 144 -2.29 3.47 5.46
CA VAL A 144 -1.21 4.34 5.89
C VAL A 144 -1.21 4.37 7.43
N LEU A 145 -0.20 3.78 8.03
CA LEU A 145 -0.06 3.65 9.50
C LEU A 145 0.59 4.88 10.14
N GLY A 146 0.41 6.06 9.56
CA GLY A 146 0.99 7.31 10.05
C GLY A 146 0.56 8.50 9.23
N LYS A 147 1.36 9.56 9.24
CA LYS A 147 1.01 10.82 8.59
C LYS A 147 0.92 10.70 7.07
N THR A 148 -0.05 11.38 6.49
CA THR A 148 -0.12 11.70 5.07
C THR A 148 0.34 13.13 4.83
N GLY A 149 0.85 13.40 3.62
CA GLY A 149 0.98 14.78 3.13
C GLY A 149 -0.36 15.34 2.67
N ASP A 150 -0.32 16.52 2.07
CA ASP A 150 -1.50 17.26 1.61
C ASP A 150 -2.15 16.66 0.35
N ASN A 151 -3.38 17.06 0.07
CA ASN A 151 -4.15 16.70 -1.12
C ASN A 151 -4.33 15.18 -1.31
N PHE A 152 -4.47 14.45 -0.21
CA PHE A 152 -4.69 13.00 -0.26
C PHE A 152 -6.01 12.66 -0.95
N GLY A 153 -5.98 11.68 -1.85
CA GLY A 153 -7.15 11.15 -2.55
C GLY A 153 -7.69 12.05 -3.66
N ALA A 154 -6.93 13.04 -4.14
CA ALA A 154 -7.35 13.91 -5.23
C ALA A 154 -7.73 13.10 -6.48
N GLY A 155 -8.97 13.27 -6.98
CA GLY A 155 -9.49 12.56 -8.14
C GLY A 155 -9.63 11.04 -7.95
N MET A 156 -9.64 10.55 -6.73
CA MET A 156 -9.89 9.15 -6.42
C MET A 156 -11.34 8.81 -6.73
N THR A 157 -11.58 7.76 -7.53
CA THR A 157 -12.91 7.32 -7.99
C THR A 157 -13.24 5.88 -7.62
N GLY A 158 -12.28 5.12 -7.10
CA GLY A 158 -12.50 3.74 -6.69
C GLY A 158 -11.45 3.23 -5.69
N GLY A 159 -11.73 2.07 -5.10
CA GLY A 159 -10.94 1.52 -4.01
C GLY A 159 -11.22 2.24 -2.68
N MET A 160 -10.43 1.95 -1.67
CA MET A 160 -10.55 2.59 -0.36
C MET A 160 -9.21 2.75 0.33
N ALA A 161 -9.17 3.66 1.31
CA ALA A 161 -7.99 3.84 2.13
C ALA A 161 -8.34 3.86 3.62
N PHE A 162 -7.40 3.39 4.43
CA PHE A 162 -7.45 3.45 5.89
C PHE A 162 -6.23 4.23 6.39
N ILE A 163 -6.47 5.31 7.11
CA ILE A 163 -5.44 6.24 7.56
C ILE A 163 -5.39 6.25 9.08
N TYR A 164 -4.25 5.96 9.64
CA TYR A 164 -4.00 6.10 11.08
C TYR A 164 -3.73 7.57 11.40
N ASP A 165 -4.78 8.27 11.88
CA ASP A 165 -4.77 9.72 12.13
C ASP A 165 -4.53 10.03 13.61
N GLU A 166 -3.32 9.73 14.08
CA GLU A 166 -2.92 9.94 15.47
C GLU A 166 -2.96 11.42 15.87
N ASP A 167 -2.59 12.34 14.96
CA ASP A 167 -2.57 13.78 15.21
C ASP A 167 -3.92 14.48 14.97
N LYS A 168 -4.95 13.74 14.54
CA LYS A 168 -6.31 14.21 14.24
C LYS A 168 -6.35 15.37 13.24
N LYS A 169 -5.44 15.35 12.25
CA LYS A 169 -5.30 16.41 11.23
C LYS A 169 -5.57 15.92 9.81
N PHE A 170 -5.96 14.68 9.63
CA PHE A 170 -6.22 14.14 8.29
C PHE A 170 -7.27 14.94 7.51
N ASN A 171 -8.30 15.45 8.18
CA ASN A 171 -9.33 16.29 7.57
C ASN A 171 -8.80 17.58 6.91
N GLN A 172 -7.61 18.04 7.29
CA GLN A 172 -6.94 19.21 6.69
C GLN A 172 -6.09 18.83 5.48
N ARG A 173 -5.79 17.54 5.31
CA ARG A 173 -4.89 17.00 4.29
C ARG A 173 -5.62 16.27 3.16
N VAL A 174 -6.85 15.82 3.40
CA VAL A 174 -7.65 15.07 2.43
C VAL A 174 -8.32 15.99 1.41
N ASN A 175 -8.37 15.57 0.15
CA ASN A 175 -9.18 16.22 -0.86
C ASN A 175 -10.63 15.71 -0.77
N ALA A 176 -11.49 16.46 -0.09
CA ALA A 176 -12.85 16.04 0.22
C ALA A 176 -13.85 16.16 -0.95
N GLU A 177 -13.41 16.64 -2.12
CA GLU A 177 -14.32 16.91 -3.26
C GLU A 177 -15.08 15.64 -3.69
N THR A 178 -14.36 14.53 -3.89
CA THR A 178 -14.93 13.25 -4.36
C THR A 178 -15.05 12.19 -3.27
N LEU A 179 -14.60 12.49 -2.05
CA LEU A 179 -14.46 11.51 -0.98
C LEU A 179 -15.46 11.71 0.15
N ILE A 180 -15.79 10.62 0.80
CA ILE A 180 -16.35 10.57 2.15
C ILE A 180 -15.35 9.88 3.05
N PHE A 181 -15.27 10.30 4.30
CA PHE A 181 -14.36 9.71 5.28
C PHE A 181 -14.88 9.91 6.69
N ASP A 182 -14.72 8.92 7.54
CA ASP A 182 -15.11 8.93 8.95
C ASP A 182 -14.34 7.81 9.69
N THR A 183 -14.50 7.75 10.99
CA THR A 183 -14.02 6.61 11.79
C THR A 183 -14.67 5.31 11.33
N ILE A 184 -13.97 4.19 11.52
CA ILE A 184 -14.48 2.88 11.10
C ILE A 184 -15.62 2.46 12.02
N ALA A 185 -16.82 2.29 11.47
CA ALA A 185 -18.02 1.94 12.23
C ALA A 185 -18.52 0.51 11.99
N SER A 186 -18.01 -0.18 10.98
CA SER A 186 -18.44 -1.53 10.61
C SER A 186 -17.43 -2.57 11.13
N GLU A 187 -17.93 -3.63 11.77
CA GLU A 187 -17.12 -4.76 12.21
C GLU A 187 -16.42 -5.45 11.02
N TYR A 188 -17.08 -5.53 9.89
CA TYR A 188 -16.50 -6.09 8.66
C TYR A 188 -15.22 -5.34 8.28
N TRP A 189 -15.28 -3.99 8.17
CA TRP A 189 -14.14 -3.18 7.79
C TRP A 189 -13.04 -3.14 8.86
N THR A 190 -13.43 -3.25 10.13
CA THR A 190 -12.49 -3.41 11.25
C THR A 190 -11.67 -4.69 11.11
N ASN A 191 -12.33 -5.80 10.80
CA ASN A 191 -11.68 -7.10 10.61
C ASN A 191 -10.80 -7.12 9.35
N GLU A 192 -11.28 -6.57 8.24
CA GLU A 192 -10.49 -6.42 7.00
C GLU A 192 -9.20 -5.63 7.25
N LEU A 193 -9.30 -4.48 7.90
CA LEU A 193 -8.13 -3.67 8.24
C LEU A 193 -7.16 -4.43 9.15
N ASN A 194 -7.65 -5.13 10.16
CA ASN A 194 -6.82 -5.92 11.07
C ASN A 194 -6.01 -6.98 10.30
N GLN A 195 -6.65 -7.71 9.39
CA GLN A 195 -5.99 -8.74 8.56
C GLN A 195 -4.92 -8.13 7.64
N ILE A 196 -5.16 -6.95 7.07
CA ILE A 196 -4.19 -6.27 6.22
C ILE A 196 -2.97 -5.81 7.04
N ILE A 197 -3.18 -5.25 8.23
CA ILE A 197 -2.08 -4.85 9.11
C ILE A 197 -1.32 -6.07 9.63
N LEU A 198 -2.00 -7.16 9.96
CA LEU A 198 -1.37 -8.42 10.33
C LEU A 198 -0.49 -8.96 9.20
N SER A 199 -0.97 -8.93 7.96
CA SER A 199 -0.20 -9.32 6.78
C SER A 199 1.04 -8.43 6.60
N HIS A 200 0.92 -7.13 6.84
CA HIS A 200 2.05 -6.22 6.83
C HIS A 200 3.08 -6.59 7.90
N TYR A 201 2.65 -6.81 9.13
CA TYR A 201 3.55 -7.26 10.21
C TYR A 201 4.26 -8.57 9.86
N GLN A 202 3.54 -9.56 9.36
CA GLN A 202 4.10 -10.86 8.98
C GLN A 202 5.15 -10.76 7.86
N ASN A 203 4.94 -9.88 6.89
CA ASN A 203 5.85 -9.70 5.75
C ASN A 203 7.06 -8.80 6.08
N THR A 204 6.92 -7.86 6.99
CA THR A 204 7.95 -6.85 7.26
C THR A 204 8.59 -6.96 8.64
N GLY A 205 7.88 -7.51 9.62
CA GLY A 205 8.28 -7.49 11.03
C GLY A 205 8.23 -6.09 11.65
N SER A 206 7.38 -5.19 11.13
CA SER A 206 7.23 -3.82 11.62
C SER A 206 6.83 -3.79 13.09
N LEU A 207 7.64 -3.14 13.93
CA LEU A 207 7.33 -2.95 15.34
C LEU A 207 6.19 -1.93 15.53
N HIS A 208 6.07 -0.97 14.64
CA HIS A 208 4.98 0.00 14.65
C HIS A 208 3.63 -0.69 14.39
N ALA A 209 3.53 -1.51 13.33
CA ALA A 209 2.34 -2.30 13.05
C ALA A 209 2.01 -3.28 14.20
N LYS A 210 3.05 -3.89 14.80
CA LYS A 210 2.87 -4.75 15.98
C LYS A 210 2.27 -4.00 17.15
N SER A 211 2.76 -2.81 17.47
CA SER A 211 2.22 -1.98 18.56
C SER A 211 0.75 -1.63 18.35
N ILE A 212 0.34 -1.34 17.10
CA ILE A 212 -1.06 -1.08 16.76
C ILE A 212 -1.91 -2.35 16.97
N LEU A 213 -1.43 -3.52 16.54
CA LEU A 213 -2.15 -4.79 16.71
C LEU A 213 -2.26 -5.21 18.17
N ASP A 214 -1.21 -5.03 18.97
CA ASP A 214 -1.18 -5.38 20.39
C ASP A 214 -2.15 -4.50 21.21
N ASN A 215 -2.49 -3.30 20.74
CA ASN A 215 -3.39 -2.34 21.38
C ASN A 215 -4.66 -2.08 20.54
N TRP A 216 -5.11 -3.05 19.76
CA TRP A 216 -6.11 -2.90 18.70
C TRP A 216 -7.39 -2.18 19.13
N GLU A 217 -7.95 -2.52 20.29
CA GLU A 217 -9.22 -1.94 20.79
C GLU A 217 -9.17 -0.41 20.95
N THR A 218 -7.99 0.12 21.28
CA THR A 218 -7.79 1.57 21.41
C THR A 218 -7.32 2.20 20.11
N GLU A 219 -6.46 1.52 19.36
CA GLU A 219 -5.84 2.06 18.15
C GLU A 219 -6.81 2.12 16.97
N ILE A 220 -7.79 1.21 16.88
CA ILE A 220 -8.81 1.22 15.83
C ILE A 220 -9.61 2.53 15.80
N GLN A 221 -9.79 3.19 16.95
CA GLN A 221 -10.52 4.45 17.07
C GLN A 221 -9.79 5.65 16.42
N LYS A 222 -8.51 5.49 16.11
CA LYS A 222 -7.68 6.50 15.44
C LYS A 222 -7.68 6.34 13.92
N PHE A 223 -8.27 5.26 13.40
CA PHE A 223 -8.32 5.04 11.96
C PHE A 223 -9.49 5.77 11.31
N ILE A 224 -9.18 6.43 10.21
CA ILE A 224 -10.16 7.03 9.29
C ILE A 224 -10.30 6.13 8.07
N HIS A 225 -11.53 5.75 7.77
CA HIS A 225 -11.90 5.02 6.55
C HIS A 225 -12.27 6.03 5.47
N VAL A 226 -11.59 5.99 4.34
CA VAL A 226 -11.76 6.90 3.20
C VAL A 226 -12.32 6.13 2.02
N CYS A 227 -13.40 6.62 1.44
CA CYS A 227 -14.09 5.98 0.33
C CYS A 227 -14.55 7.02 -0.70
N PRO A 228 -14.40 6.79 -2.01
CA PRO A 228 -15.03 7.62 -3.04
C PRO A 228 -16.56 7.58 -2.96
N LYS A 229 -17.20 8.74 -3.15
CA LYS A 229 -18.67 8.86 -3.16
C LYS A 229 -19.33 7.96 -4.20
N GLU A 230 -18.68 7.78 -5.35
CA GLU A 230 -19.20 7.04 -6.49
C GLU A 230 -19.43 5.55 -6.21
N ILE A 231 -18.61 4.95 -5.34
CA ILE A 231 -18.66 3.49 -5.09
C ILE A 231 -19.44 3.11 -3.83
N VAL A 232 -19.92 4.05 -3.03
CA VAL A 232 -20.59 3.77 -1.74
C VAL A 232 -21.76 2.80 -1.89
N ASN A 233 -22.55 2.95 -2.96
CA ASN A 233 -23.74 2.15 -3.19
C ASN A 233 -23.45 0.75 -3.79
N ILE A 234 -22.23 0.49 -4.21
CA ILE A 234 -21.82 -0.80 -4.80
C ILE A 234 -20.84 -1.58 -3.91
N LEU A 235 -20.55 -1.07 -2.72
CA LEU A 235 -19.69 -1.76 -1.77
C LEU A 235 -20.31 -3.08 -1.31
N PRO A 236 -19.51 -4.14 -1.09
CA PRO A 236 -19.99 -5.43 -0.59
C PRO A 236 -20.61 -5.33 0.80
N GLN A 237 -20.18 -4.33 1.58
CA GLN A 237 -20.69 -4.05 2.92
C GLN A 237 -20.79 -2.54 3.14
N PRO A 238 -21.85 -2.05 3.81
CA PRO A 238 -21.98 -0.64 4.13
C PRO A 238 -20.81 -0.11 4.96
N LEU A 239 -20.49 1.17 4.78
CA LEU A 239 -19.45 1.83 5.58
C LEU A 239 -19.87 2.00 7.05
N GLY A 240 -21.16 2.14 7.32
CA GLY A 240 -21.71 2.34 8.67
C GLY A 240 -21.61 3.78 9.18
N PHE A 241 -21.23 4.74 8.36
CA PHE A 241 -21.12 6.16 8.74
C PHE A 241 -22.50 6.72 9.11
N LYS A 242 -22.64 7.30 10.32
CA LYS A 242 -23.93 7.64 10.93
C LYS A 242 -24.72 8.74 10.23
N ASP A 243 -24.09 9.66 9.48
CA ASP A 243 -24.76 10.88 8.99
C ASP A 243 -24.53 11.26 7.51
N GLN A 244 -23.78 10.48 6.74
CA GLN A 244 -23.43 10.91 5.38
C GLN A 244 -24.34 10.38 4.27
N LEU A 245 -25.14 9.35 4.51
CA LEU A 245 -26.12 8.83 3.54
C LEU A 245 -27.29 9.81 3.26
N LYS A 246 -27.48 10.83 4.08
CA LYS A 246 -28.52 11.87 3.89
C LYS A 246 -28.11 13.01 2.95
N LYS A 247 -26.86 13.09 2.50
CA LYS A 247 -26.34 14.18 1.66
C LYS A 247 -26.05 13.79 0.20
N VAL A 248 -26.35 12.56 -0.19
CA VAL A 248 -26.11 12.05 -1.56
C VAL A 248 -27.40 11.98 -2.39
N ASN A 249 -28.54 12.50 -1.85
CA ASN A 249 -29.81 12.69 -2.58
C ASN A 249 -30.02 14.16 -2.93
#